data_a74e5a67f6c08545d9ad5ffe8cb7e4f2
#
_entry.id   a74e5a67f6c08545d9ad5ffe8cb7e4f2
#
_cell.length_a   1.000
_cell.length_b   1.000
_cell.length_c   1.000
_cell.angle_alpha   90.00
_cell.angle_beta   90.00
_cell.angle_gamma   90.00
#
_symmetry.space_group_name_H-M   'P 1'
#
loop_
_entity.id
_entity.type
_entity.pdbx_description
1 polymer ?
#
loop_
_entity_poly.entity_id
_entity_poly.type
_entity_poly.pdbx_seq_one_letter_code
_entity_poly.pdbx_strand_id
1 'polypeptide(L)'
;TVYDTSGPYTDPAEAKEFVERTGCTSLAIGVGTSHGVYTSDPHIEQSVVKAIRDAVDVPLVLHGTSGVPDEQVAEAVKNGICKVNYATELRQAYTKGFMAYMAENPACFDPKKPAKEGMREITELVKIRMTNLNSVGKAE
;
A
#
# COMPACT_ATOMS: atom_id res chain seq x y z
N THR A 1 -9.60 14.86 -2.33
CA THR A 1 -10.52 14.14 -1.43
C THR A 1 -9.77 13.86 -0.14
N VAL A 2 -10.16 14.51 0.95
CA VAL A 2 -9.66 14.18 2.29
C VAL A 2 -10.43 12.94 2.72
N TYR A 3 -9.77 11.80 2.82
CA TYR A 3 -10.36 10.62 3.40
C TYR A 3 -10.23 10.71 4.92
N ASP A 4 -11.36 10.58 5.59
CA ASP A 4 -11.41 10.52 7.04
C ASP A 4 -10.70 9.24 7.51
N THR A 5 -9.63 9.41 8.28
CA THR A 5 -8.87 8.29 8.88
C THR A 5 -9.50 7.82 10.20
N SER A 6 -10.56 8.50 10.66
CA SER A 6 -11.26 8.19 11.92
C SER A 6 -12.37 7.13 11.76
N GLY A 7 -12.44 6.47 10.60
CA GLY A 7 -13.38 5.36 10.39
C GLY A 7 -13.16 4.22 11.39
N PRO A 8 -14.22 3.50 11.76
CA PRO A 8 -14.08 2.38 12.68
C PRO A 8 -13.14 1.32 12.10
N TYR A 9 -12.33 0.72 12.94
CA TYR A 9 -11.54 -0.45 12.56
C TYR A 9 -12.49 -1.61 12.19
N THR A 10 -12.04 -2.49 11.31
CA THR A 10 -12.79 -3.72 11.02
C THR A 10 -12.94 -4.54 12.31
N ASP A 11 -14.20 -4.89 12.64
CA ASP A 11 -14.47 -5.79 13.75
C ASP A 11 -14.17 -7.25 13.35
N PRO A 12 -13.44 -8.02 14.18
CA PRO A 12 -13.09 -9.40 13.85
C PRO A 12 -14.28 -10.34 13.66
N ALA A 13 -15.40 -10.15 14.40
CA ALA A 13 -16.59 -10.97 14.26
C ALA A 13 -17.33 -10.65 12.95
N GLU A 14 -17.43 -9.36 12.60
CA GLU A 14 -17.99 -8.93 11.31
C GLU A 14 -17.13 -9.43 10.13
N ALA A 15 -15.79 -9.39 10.26
CA ALA A 15 -14.88 -9.93 9.25
C ALA A 15 -15.12 -11.43 9.03
N LYS A 16 -15.31 -12.19 10.09
CA LYS A 16 -15.60 -13.62 10.02
C LYS A 16 -16.95 -13.88 9.33
N GLU A 17 -18.01 -13.20 9.78
CA GLU A 17 -19.33 -13.33 9.14
C GLU A 17 -19.28 -12.97 7.65
N PHE A 18 -18.56 -11.89 7.30
CA PHE A 18 -18.40 -11.48 5.90
C PHE A 18 -17.73 -12.56 5.05
N VAL A 19 -16.63 -13.15 5.53
CA VAL A 19 -15.92 -14.23 4.83
C VAL A 19 -16.82 -15.45 4.67
N GLU A 20 -17.51 -15.88 5.72
CA GLU A 20 -18.42 -17.03 5.70
C GLU A 20 -19.58 -16.84 4.73
N ARG A 21 -20.18 -15.64 4.69
CA ARG A 21 -21.33 -15.34 3.84
C ARG A 21 -21.00 -15.11 2.38
N THR A 22 -19.81 -14.54 2.10
CA THR A 22 -19.42 -14.18 0.73
C THR A 22 -18.56 -15.25 0.05
N GLY A 23 -17.84 -16.06 0.81
CA GLY A 23 -16.85 -16.99 0.28
C GLY A 23 -15.68 -16.30 -0.42
N CYS A 24 -15.36 -15.04 -0.03
CA CYS A 24 -14.25 -14.32 -0.64
C CYS A 24 -12.91 -15.02 -0.38
N THR A 25 -12.00 -14.93 -1.34
CA THR A 25 -10.69 -15.61 -1.29
C THR A 25 -9.58 -14.76 -0.66
N SER A 26 -9.86 -13.50 -0.36
CA SER A 26 -9.00 -12.59 0.39
C SER A 26 -9.85 -11.44 0.93
N LEU A 27 -9.42 -10.82 2.03
CA LEU A 27 -10.15 -9.75 2.70
C LEU A 27 -9.27 -8.52 2.93
N ALA A 28 -9.66 -7.37 2.41
CA ALA A 28 -9.07 -6.08 2.77
C ALA A 28 -9.72 -5.58 4.07
N ILE A 29 -8.87 -5.14 5.01
CA ILE A 29 -9.31 -4.75 6.35
C ILE A 29 -9.00 -3.29 6.67
N GLY A 30 -9.89 -2.64 7.42
CA GLY A 30 -9.70 -1.30 7.97
C GLY A 30 -8.93 -1.37 9.28
N VAL A 31 -7.72 -0.80 9.29
CA VAL A 31 -6.79 -0.86 10.44
C VAL A 31 -6.17 0.50 10.76
N GLY A 32 -6.82 1.59 10.34
CA GLY A 32 -6.36 2.97 10.56
C GLY A 32 -5.66 3.61 9.37
N THR A 33 -5.49 2.87 8.27
CA THR A 33 -4.93 3.41 7.02
C THR A 33 -6.02 3.96 6.08
N SER A 34 -5.66 4.95 5.25
CA SER A 34 -6.57 5.54 4.26
C SER A 34 -5.87 5.79 2.93
N HIS A 35 -6.68 5.91 1.85
CA HIS A 35 -6.15 6.20 0.53
C HIS A 35 -5.83 7.69 0.38
N GLY A 36 -4.79 8.01 -0.40
CA GLY A 36 -4.42 9.38 -0.73
C GLY A 36 -3.14 9.85 -0.05
N VAL A 37 -3.01 11.15 0.11
CA VAL A 37 -1.90 11.77 0.84
C VAL A 37 -2.35 12.02 2.27
N TYR A 38 -1.60 11.51 3.22
CA TYR A 38 -1.88 11.75 4.63
C TYR A 38 -1.65 13.20 5.02
N THR A 39 -2.54 13.73 5.84
CA THR A 39 -2.44 15.07 6.46
C THR A 39 -2.01 15.00 7.93
N SER A 40 -1.95 13.79 8.49
CA SER A 40 -1.47 13.46 9.84
C SER A 40 -0.63 12.18 9.77
N ASP A 41 0.09 11.86 10.83
CA ASP A 41 0.89 10.65 10.88
C ASP A 41 -0.01 9.40 10.78
N PRO A 42 0.15 8.55 9.76
CA PRO A 42 -0.64 7.33 9.63
C PRO A 42 -0.21 6.31 10.68
N HIS A 43 -1.20 5.55 11.18
CA HIS A 43 -0.97 4.50 12.15
C HIS A 43 -1.73 3.23 11.76
N ILE A 44 -1.05 2.07 11.85
CA ILE A 44 -1.69 0.75 11.71
C ILE A 44 -1.94 0.20 13.11
N GLU A 45 -3.21 -0.06 13.43
CA GLU A 45 -3.56 -0.72 14.68
C GLU A 45 -3.25 -2.22 14.60
N GLN A 46 -2.06 -2.59 15.07
CA GLN A 46 -1.51 -3.94 14.96
C GLN A 46 -2.33 -4.99 15.72
N SER A 47 -2.96 -4.60 16.82
CA SER A 47 -3.83 -5.49 17.61
C SER A 47 -5.05 -5.92 16.82
N VAL A 48 -5.62 -5.02 16.00
CA VAL A 48 -6.75 -5.31 15.11
C VAL A 48 -6.35 -6.25 13.98
N VAL A 49 -5.18 -6.02 13.35
CA VAL A 49 -4.64 -6.94 12.33
C VAL A 49 -4.57 -8.36 12.87
N LYS A 50 -3.99 -8.53 14.07
CA LYS A 50 -3.82 -9.83 14.71
C LYS A 50 -5.16 -10.47 15.08
N ALA A 51 -6.07 -9.70 15.67
CA ALA A 51 -7.40 -10.21 16.05
C ALA A 51 -8.21 -10.71 14.84
N ILE A 52 -8.14 -9.98 13.70
CA ILE A 52 -8.79 -10.41 12.47
C ILE A 52 -8.09 -11.64 11.89
N ARG A 53 -6.74 -11.70 11.91
CA ARG A 53 -6.00 -12.88 11.45
C ARG A 53 -6.40 -14.14 12.22
N ASP A 54 -6.61 -14.02 13.53
CA ASP A 54 -7.03 -15.13 14.38
C ASP A 54 -8.51 -15.55 14.13
N ALA A 55 -9.33 -14.65 13.58
CA ALA A 55 -10.75 -14.87 13.32
C ALA A 55 -11.06 -15.46 11.94
N VAL A 56 -10.19 -15.26 10.93
CA VAL A 56 -10.43 -15.67 9.53
C VAL A 56 -9.23 -16.41 8.95
N ASP A 57 -9.51 -17.37 8.04
CA ASP A 57 -8.48 -18.18 7.37
C ASP A 57 -8.02 -17.61 6.03
N VAL A 58 -8.76 -16.63 5.46
CA VAL A 58 -8.42 -16.02 4.17
C VAL A 58 -7.24 -15.04 4.29
N PRO A 59 -6.41 -14.88 3.24
CA PRO A 59 -5.36 -13.88 3.19
C PRO A 59 -5.86 -12.47 3.45
N LEU A 60 -5.19 -11.73 4.34
CA LEU A 60 -5.51 -10.34 4.64
C LEU A 60 -4.75 -9.37 3.73
N VAL A 61 -5.43 -8.29 3.35
CA VAL A 61 -4.93 -7.26 2.44
C VAL A 61 -4.92 -5.90 3.13
N LEU A 62 -3.80 -5.19 3.01
CA LEU A 62 -3.63 -3.81 3.48
C LEU A 62 -3.77 -2.82 2.33
N HIS A 63 -4.70 -1.87 2.46
CA HIS A 63 -4.87 -0.72 1.58
C HIS A 63 -4.38 0.56 2.25
N GLY A 64 -4.24 1.65 1.47
CA GLY A 64 -3.85 2.96 2.00
C GLY A 64 -2.43 3.02 2.54
N THR A 65 -1.51 2.23 2.02
CA THR A 65 -0.18 2.03 2.59
C THR A 65 0.84 3.12 2.20
N SER A 66 0.57 3.89 1.12
CA SER A 66 1.48 4.95 0.68
C SER A 66 1.64 6.02 1.77
N GLY A 67 2.87 6.22 2.27
CA GLY A 67 3.18 7.17 3.36
C GLY A 67 3.15 6.58 4.76
N VAL A 68 2.73 5.32 4.93
CA VAL A 68 2.85 4.61 6.22
C VAL A 68 4.32 4.26 6.48
N PRO A 69 4.85 4.43 7.70
CA PRO A 69 6.21 4.02 8.05
C PRO A 69 6.46 2.53 7.76
N ASP A 70 7.62 2.24 7.17
CA ASP A 70 7.96 0.89 6.71
C ASP A 70 7.97 -0.15 7.85
N GLU A 71 8.35 0.27 9.06
CA GLU A 71 8.36 -0.59 10.24
C GLU A 71 6.95 -1.05 10.62
N GLN A 72 5.96 -0.17 10.52
CA GLN A 72 4.56 -0.52 10.80
C GLN A 72 4.00 -1.49 9.76
N VAL A 73 4.37 -1.31 8.49
CA VAL A 73 3.96 -2.22 7.41
C VAL A 73 4.62 -3.60 7.60
N ALA A 74 5.91 -3.63 7.91
CA ALA A 74 6.64 -4.87 8.18
C ALA A 74 6.08 -5.62 9.39
N GLU A 75 5.65 -4.90 10.43
CA GLU A 75 4.98 -5.48 11.59
C GLU A 75 3.60 -6.04 11.22
N ALA A 76 2.81 -5.32 10.42
CA ALA A 76 1.52 -5.80 9.92
C ALA A 76 1.66 -7.10 9.10
N VAL A 77 2.72 -7.22 8.28
CA VAL A 77 3.03 -8.46 7.56
C VAL A 77 3.32 -9.61 8.54
N LYS A 78 4.09 -9.38 9.60
CA LYS A 78 4.33 -10.38 10.65
C LYS A 78 3.05 -10.79 11.39
N ASN A 79 2.11 -9.86 11.52
CA ASN A 79 0.81 -10.07 12.17
C ASN A 79 -0.25 -10.68 11.26
N GLY A 80 0.06 -10.95 9.96
CA GLY A 80 -0.82 -11.71 9.09
C GLY A 80 -1.30 -11.02 7.82
N ILE A 81 -0.84 -9.81 7.52
CA ILE A 81 -1.06 -9.19 6.20
C ILE A 81 -0.27 -9.97 5.14
N CYS A 82 -0.97 -10.44 4.10
CA CYS A 82 -0.40 -11.24 3.02
C CYS A 82 -0.22 -10.44 1.71
N LYS A 83 -0.94 -9.33 1.54
CA LYS A 83 -0.89 -8.48 0.35
C LYS A 83 -0.97 -7.01 0.75
N VAL A 84 -0.15 -6.18 0.11
CA VAL A 84 -0.12 -4.73 0.34
C VAL A 84 -0.30 -3.99 -0.97
N ASN A 85 -1.14 -2.95 -0.99
CA ASN A 85 -1.38 -2.11 -2.15
C ASN A 85 -0.73 -0.74 -1.99
N TYR A 86 0.11 -0.39 -2.96
CA TYR A 86 0.71 0.94 -3.10
C TYR A 86 0.18 1.62 -4.36
N ALA A 87 -0.22 2.88 -4.29
CA ALA A 87 -0.69 3.64 -5.44
C ALA A 87 -0.19 5.09 -5.46
N THR A 88 -0.48 5.86 -4.41
CA THR A 88 -0.20 7.31 -4.37
C THR A 88 1.28 7.61 -4.56
N GLU A 89 2.15 6.95 -3.82
CA GLU A 89 3.59 7.16 -3.91
C GLU A 89 4.18 6.74 -5.28
N LEU A 90 3.62 5.71 -5.93
CA LEU A 90 4.06 5.30 -7.26
C LEU A 90 3.71 6.38 -8.30
N ARG A 91 2.53 6.98 -8.19
CA ARG A 91 2.12 8.09 -9.05
C ARG A 91 3.00 9.33 -8.82
N GLN A 92 3.33 9.63 -7.55
CA GLN A 92 4.22 10.72 -7.19
C GLN A 92 5.63 10.49 -7.73
N ALA A 93 6.18 9.29 -7.59
CA ALA A 93 7.49 8.92 -8.12
C ALA A 93 7.55 9.08 -9.65
N TYR A 94 6.54 8.56 -10.36
CA TYR A 94 6.46 8.72 -11.82
C TYR A 94 6.43 10.19 -12.22
N THR A 95 5.53 10.97 -11.63
CA THR A 95 5.37 12.39 -11.95
C THR A 95 6.65 13.17 -11.65
N LYS A 96 7.32 12.88 -10.53
CA LYS A 96 8.60 13.49 -10.16
C LYS A 96 9.66 13.26 -11.23
N GLY A 97 9.88 12.02 -11.65
CA GLY A 97 10.87 11.69 -12.68
C GLY A 97 10.53 12.30 -14.03
N PHE A 98 9.25 12.25 -14.42
CA PHE A 98 8.76 12.85 -15.65
C PHE A 98 9.01 14.36 -15.68
N MET A 99 8.63 15.08 -14.63
CA MET A 99 8.77 16.52 -14.57
C MET A 99 10.22 16.97 -14.42
N ALA A 100 11.07 16.25 -13.71
CA ALA A 100 12.48 16.52 -13.63
C ALA A 100 13.13 16.50 -15.02
N TYR A 101 12.84 15.45 -15.81
CA TYR A 101 13.32 15.35 -17.18
C TYR A 101 12.86 16.53 -18.06
N MET A 102 11.58 16.92 -17.96
CA MET A 102 11.03 18.03 -18.74
C MET A 102 11.66 19.38 -18.36
N ALA A 103 11.97 19.58 -17.07
CA ALA A 103 12.64 20.78 -16.60
C ALA A 103 14.07 20.93 -17.17
N GLU A 104 14.80 19.81 -17.27
CA GLU A 104 16.14 19.78 -17.85
C GLU A 104 16.14 19.83 -19.38
N ASN A 105 15.03 19.41 -20.02
CA ASN A 105 14.90 19.29 -21.47
C ASN A 105 13.63 19.99 -21.98
N PRO A 106 13.51 21.33 -21.86
CA PRO A 106 12.26 22.06 -22.16
C PRO A 106 11.84 21.98 -23.64
N ALA A 107 12.76 21.68 -24.54
CA ALA A 107 12.46 21.46 -25.97
C ALA A 107 12.06 20.01 -26.32
N CYS A 108 11.95 19.14 -25.32
CA CYS A 108 11.56 17.75 -25.55
C CYS A 108 10.09 17.66 -25.96
N PHE A 109 9.83 17.14 -27.15
CA PHE A 109 8.46 16.89 -27.67
C PHE A 109 8.09 15.40 -27.69
N ASP A 110 9.05 14.49 -27.50
CA ASP A 110 8.79 13.05 -27.48
C ASP A 110 8.44 12.59 -26.04
N PRO A 111 7.17 12.23 -25.76
CA PRO A 111 6.73 11.86 -24.42
C PRO A 111 7.36 10.56 -23.90
N LYS A 112 7.96 9.74 -24.75
CA LYS A 112 8.63 8.49 -24.35
C LYS A 112 9.86 8.76 -23.47
N LYS A 113 10.55 9.88 -23.71
CA LYS A 113 11.78 10.23 -22.98
C LYS A 113 11.49 10.54 -21.51
N PRO A 114 10.62 11.53 -21.16
CA PRO A 114 10.29 11.76 -19.76
C PRO A 114 9.54 10.59 -19.11
N ALA A 115 8.72 9.84 -19.89
CA ALA A 115 8.06 8.64 -19.37
C ALA A 115 9.06 7.57 -18.91
N LYS A 116 10.19 7.41 -19.60
CA LYS A 116 11.26 6.48 -19.22
C LYS A 116 11.85 6.85 -17.85
N GLU A 117 12.04 8.13 -17.57
CA GLU A 117 12.52 8.57 -16.25
C GLU A 117 11.47 8.37 -15.16
N GLY A 118 10.20 8.63 -15.45
CA GLY A 118 9.10 8.29 -14.53
C GLY A 118 9.05 6.80 -14.21
N MET A 119 9.23 5.94 -15.21
CA MET A 119 9.29 4.48 -15.02
C MET A 119 10.52 4.06 -14.19
N ARG A 120 11.66 4.71 -14.37
CA ARG A 120 12.86 4.45 -13.58
C ARG A 120 12.61 4.73 -12.09
N GLU A 121 12.02 5.88 -11.76
CA GLU A 121 11.68 6.24 -10.37
C GLU A 121 10.71 5.22 -9.74
N ILE A 122 9.66 4.80 -10.47
CA ILE A 122 8.77 3.74 -9.97
C ILE A 122 9.53 2.43 -9.73
N THR A 123 10.40 2.03 -10.66
CA THR A 123 11.16 0.78 -10.55
C THR A 123 12.01 0.75 -9.27
N GLU A 124 12.70 1.84 -8.98
CA GLU A 124 13.52 1.92 -7.76
C GLU A 124 12.64 1.90 -6.49
N LEU A 125 11.52 2.62 -6.50
CA LEU A 125 10.59 2.61 -5.38
C LEU A 125 10.00 1.20 -5.13
N VAL A 126 9.59 0.50 -6.19
CA VAL A 126 9.05 -0.87 -6.09
C VAL A 126 10.10 -1.84 -5.51
N LYS A 127 11.37 -1.73 -5.92
CA LYS A 127 12.45 -2.54 -5.32
C LYS A 127 12.58 -2.33 -3.82
N ILE A 128 12.50 -1.07 -3.35
CA ILE A 128 12.51 -0.73 -1.93
C ILE A 128 11.32 -1.40 -1.23
N ARG A 129 10.10 -1.25 -1.78
CA ARG A 129 8.88 -1.85 -1.19
C ARG A 129 8.96 -3.39 -1.13
N MET A 130 9.45 -4.03 -2.18
CA MET A 130 9.67 -5.49 -2.18
C MET A 130 10.64 -5.93 -1.08
N THR A 131 11.70 -5.16 -0.84
CA THR A 131 12.65 -5.43 0.23
C THR A 131 11.99 -5.29 1.60
N ASN A 132 11.26 -4.20 1.83
CA ASN A 132 10.58 -3.92 3.11
C ASN A 132 9.48 -4.96 3.43
N LEU A 133 8.84 -5.51 2.41
CA LEU A 133 7.84 -6.57 2.52
C LEU A 133 8.46 -7.98 2.61
N ASN A 134 9.79 -8.09 2.61
CA ASN A 134 10.50 -9.38 2.59
C ASN A 134 10.05 -10.32 1.46
N SER A 135 9.72 -9.75 0.28
CA SER A 135 9.24 -10.50 -0.88
C SER A 135 10.32 -10.80 -1.92
N VAL A 136 11.54 -10.23 -1.75
CA VAL A 136 12.67 -10.47 -2.66
C VAL A 136 13.08 -11.93 -2.62
N GLY A 137 13.23 -12.56 -3.79
CA GLY A 137 13.62 -13.96 -3.92
C GLY A 137 12.53 -14.96 -3.51
N LYS A 138 11.26 -14.54 -3.42
CA LYS A 138 10.12 -15.40 -3.08
C LYS A 138 9.26 -15.80 -4.28
N ALA A 139 9.54 -15.27 -5.47
CA ALA A 139 8.91 -15.74 -6.70
C ALA A 139 9.55 -17.06 -7.12
N GLU A 140 8.71 -18.07 -7.40
CA GLU A 140 9.11 -19.34 -8.02
C GLU A 140 9.26 -19.15 -9.55
#